data_dbbf62393d8b291e2ec5222d897aeee5
#
_entry.id   dbbf62393d8b291e2ec5222d897aeee5
#
_cell.length_a   1.000
_cell.length_b   1.000
_cell.length_c   1.000
_cell.angle_alpha   90.00
_cell.angle_beta   90.00
_cell.angle_gamma   90.00
#
_symmetry.space_group_name_H-M   'P 1'
#
loop_
_entity.id
_entity.type
_entity.pdbx_description
1 polymer ?
#
loop_
_entity_poly.entity_id
_entity_poly.type
_entity_poly.pdbx_seq_one_letter_code
_entity_poly.pdbx_strand_id
1 'polypeptide(L)'
;MAKPVLRVIIGSTRPGRIGPSVAEWIIERAREHGGFDVEVTDLAELNLPMYDEPNHPRLRKYVHQHTKDWSALVEGSDAFIFVVPEYNYGFNAATKNAIDYVFSEWAHKAAGIVSYGGVAAGTRATQMLKQVFSALKVVPVPEAVNIPFVFKHLDEDKRFKSTEEMEQAATAMLDELQKWTEALLALRAR
;
A
#
# COMPACT_ATOMS: atom_id res chain seq x y z
N MET A 1 -20.03 -13.37 -7.72
CA MET A 1 -19.89 -12.16 -6.90
C MET A 1 -18.87 -11.25 -7.59
N ALA A 2 -18.97 -9.94 -7.45
CA ALA A 2 -17.92 -9.03 -7.93
C ALA A 2 -16.61 -9.32 -7.17
N LYS A 3 -15.48 -9.14 -7.83
CA LYS A 3 -14.17 -9.28 -7.17
C LYS A 3 -13.96 -8.16 -6.17
N PRO A 4 -13.26 -8.41 -5.04
CA PRO A 4 -12.89 -7.34 -4.12
C PRO A 4 -11.93 -6.35 -4.79
N VAL A 5 -12.04 -5.08 -4.41
CA VAL A 5 -11.18 -4.00 -4.92
C VAL A 5 -9.86 -3.98 -4.14
N LEU A 6 -8.76 -4.24 -4.83
CA LEU A 6 -7.40 -4.12 -4.31
C LEU A 6 -6.79 -2.78 -4.75
N ARG A 7 -6.47 -1.91 -3.80
CA ARG A 7 -5.78 -0.66 -4.11
C ARG A 7 -4.28 -0.77 -3.86
N VAL A 8 -3.50 -0.60 -4.93
CA VAL A 8 -2.04 -0.49 -4.84
C VAL A 8 -1.66 0.97 -4.63
N ILE A 9 -1.03 1.27 -3.50
CA ILE A 9 -0.63 2.63 -3.10
C ILE A 9 0.87 2.79 -3.32
N ILE A 10 1.26 3.66 -4.23
CA ILE A 10 2.65 4.01 -4.50
C ILE A 10 3.07 5.11 -3.52
N GLY A 11 3.81 4.73 -2.48
CA GLY A 11 4.10 5.62 -1.35
C GLY A 11 5.15 6.69 -1.63
N SER A 12 6.11 6.45 -2.54
CA SER A 12 7.21 7.38 -2.78
C SER A 12 6.80 8.58 -3.61
N THR A 13 7.23 9.79 -3.20
CA THR A 13 6.95 11.05 -3.90
C THR A 13 8.21 11.80 -4.35
N ARG A 14 9.41 11.27 -4.04
CA ARG A 14 10.68 11.92 -4.35
C ARG A 14 10.90 12.02 -5.88
N PRO A 15 11.40 13.15 -6.42
CA PRO A 15 11.84 13.23 -7.80
C PRO A 15 12.85 12.13 -8.16
N GLY A 16 12.69 11.47 -9.30
CA GLY A 16 13.52 10.34 -9.72
C GLY A 16 13.31 9.04 -8.91
N ARG A 17 12.16 8.91 -8.25
CA ARG A 17 11.76 7.72 -7.48
C ARG A 17 11.67 6.45 -8.33
N ILE A 18 11.95 5.33 -7.71
CA ILE A 18 11.87 3.99 -8.31
C ILE A 18 10.49 3.34 -8.05
N GLY A 19 9.75 3.85 -7.06
CA GLY A 19 8.47 3.28 -6.63
C GLY A 19 7.49 2.95 -7.74
N PRO A 20 7.27 3.81 -8.75
CA PRO A 20 6.38 3.49 -9.86
C PRO A 20 6.78 2.22 -10.62
N SER A 21 8.08 2.01 -10.88
CA SER A 21 8.55 0.81 -11.59
C SER A 21 8.38 -0.48 -10.78
N VAL A 22 8.59 -0.43 -9.46
CA VAL A 22 8.29 -1.55 -8.56
C VAL A 22 6.78 -1.80 -8.49
N ALA A 23 5.99 -0.72 -8.46
CA ALA A 23 4.54 -0.81 -8.42
C ALA A 23 3.96 -1.42 -9.70
N GLU A 24 4.47 -1.04 -10.87
CA GLU A 24 4.05 -1.60 -12.17
C GLU A 24 4.16 -3.14 -12.15
N TRP A 25 5.30 -3.66 -11.68
CA TRP A 25 5.50 -5.09 -11.54
C TRP A 25 4.47 -5.76 -10.61
N ILE A 26 4.28 -5.26 -9.40
CA ILE A 26 3.32 -5.90 -8.48
C ILE A 26 1.85 -5.75 -8.92
N ILE A 27 1.53 -4.67 -9.64
CA ILE A 27 0.22 -4.48 -10.27
C ILE A 27 -0.04 -5.55 -11.34
N GLU A 28 0.96 -5.85 -12.19
CA GLU A 28 0.86 -6.94 -13.16
C GLU A 28 0.62 -8.28 -12.46
N ARG A 29 1.42 -8.60 -11.43
CA ARG A 29 1.23 -9.84 -10.64
C ARG A 29 -0.16 -9.92 -10.01
N ALA A 30 -0.66 -8.83 -9.45
CA ALA A 30 -2.00 -8.79 -8.85
C ALA A 30 -3.12 -8.98 -9.90
N ARG A 31 -2.94 -8.43 -11.10
CA ARG A 31 -3.89 -8.63 -12.21
C ARG A 31 -3.87 -10.07 -12.73
N GLU A 32 -2.68 -10.66 -12.90
CA GLU A 32 -2.53 -12.06 -13.32
C GLU A 32 -3.04 -13.05 -12.29
N HIS A 33 -2.87 -12.76 -11.00
CA HIS A 33 -3.45 -13.54 -9.90
C HIS A 33 -4.98 -13.65 -10.02
N GLY A 34 -5.63 -12.60 -10.49
CA GLY A 34 -7.05 -12.64 -10.87
C GLY A 34 -8.05 -12.65 -9.72
N GLY A 35 -7.60 -12.59 -8.47
CA GLY A 35 -8.46 -12.57 -7.27
C GLY A 35 -9.11 -11.22 -6.97
N PHE A 36 -8.64 -10.13 -7.62
CA PHE A 36 -9.02 -8.76 -7.30
C PHE A 36 -9.34 -7.93 -8.55
N ASP A 37 -10.14 -6.89 -8.38
CA ASP A 37 -10.19 -5.74 -9.26
C ASP A 37 -9.11 -4.75 -8.78
N VAL A 38 -8.08 -4.52 -9.62
CA VAL A 38 -6.87 -3.80 -9.22
C VAL A 38 -6.95 -2.32 -9.59
N GLU A 39 -6.97 -1.47 -8.57
CA GLU A 39 -6.94 -0.01 -8.65
C GLU A 39 -5.59 0.53 -8.16
N VAL A 40 -5.17 1.68 -8.65
CA VAL A 40 -3.87 2.28 -8.32
C VAL A 40 -4.05 3.69 -7.79
N THR A 41 -3.29 4.04 -6.76
CA THR A 41 -3.15 5.41 -6.28
C THR A 41 -1.68 5.75 -6.10
N ASP A 42 -1.20 6.70 -6.87
CA ASP A 42 0.13 7.26 -6.71
C ASP A 42 0.06 8.50 -5.81
N LEU A 43 0.73 8.45 -4.64
CA LEU A 43 0.70 9.56 -3.68
C LEU A 43 1.36 10.84 -4.22
N ALA A 44 2.23 10.75 -5.24
CA ALA A 44 2.77 11.94 -5.89
C ALA A 44 1.74 12.63 -6.78
N GLU A 45 0.86 11.87 -7.45
CA GLU A 45 -0.23 12.40 -8.28
C GLU A 45 -1.40 12.86 -7.42
N LEU A 46 -1.72 12.11 -6.35
CA LEU A 46 -2.72 12.49 -5.36
C LEU A 46 -2.38 13.83 -4.68
N ASN A 47 -1.09 14.10 -4.49
CA ASN A 47 -0.52 15.37 -4.03
C ASN A 47 -1.23 15.97 -2.81
N LEU A 48 -1.50 15.17 -1.80
CA LEU A 48 -2.07 15.66 -0.54
C LEU A 48 -1.11 16.67 0.11
N PRO A 49 -1.60 17.84 0.55
CA PRO A 49 -0.80 18.72 1.40
C PRO A 49 -0.43 17.99 2.70
N MET A 50 0.47 18.56 3.51
CA MET A 50 0.62 18.08 4.89
C MET A 50 -0.73 18.23 5.59
N TYR A 51 -1.07 17.23 6.43
CA TYR A 51 -2.37 17.11 7.08
C TYR A 51 -2.93 18.45 7.56
N ASP A 52 -4.04 18.88 7.00
CA ASP A 52 -4.62 20.22 7.15
C ASP A 52 -6.10 20.21 7.57
N GLU A 53 -6.69 19.06 7.87
CA GLU A 53 -8.06 18.97 8.35
C GLU A 53 -8.20 19.53 9.78
N PRO A 54 -9.14 20.44 10.03
CA PRO A 54 -9.34 21.02 11.37
C PRO A 54 -9.99 20.04 12.35
N ASN A 55 -10.70 19.03 11.86
CA ASN A 55 -11.38 18.04 12.67
C ASN A 55 -10.61 16.73 12.74
N HIS A 56 -10.68 16.04 13.88
CA HIS A 56 -10.07 14.72 14.01
C HIS A 56 -10.70 13.70 13.04
N PRO A 57 -9.92 12.90 12.30
CA PRO A 57 -10.41 11.97 11.25
C PRO A 57 -11.50 11.00 11.74
N ARG A 58 -11.47 10.61 13.01
CA ARG A 58 -12.52 9.74 13.61
C ARG A 58 -13.92 10.31 13.51
N LEU A 59 -14.06 11.64 13.38
CA LEU A 59 -15.35 12.31 13.27
C LEU A 59 -15.90 12.28 11.85
N ARG A 60 -15.08 11.98 10.85
CA ARG A 60 -15.40 12.02 9.40
C ARG A 60 -16.04 13.36 8.97
N LYS A 61 -15.68 14.45 9.64
CA LYS A 61 -16.14 15.81 9.32
C LYS A 61 -15.10 16.52 8.47
N TYR A 62 -14.83 15.97 7.30
CA TYR A 62 -13.84 16.49 6.37
C TYR A 62 -14.31 17.78 5.73
N VAL A 63 -13.46 18.80 5.76
CA VAL A 63 -13.71 20.13 5.20
C VAL A 63 -13.21 20.21 3.76
N HIS A 64 -11.98 19.72 3.53
CA HIS A 64 -11.31 19.86 2.26
C HIS A 64 -11.72 18.80 1.23
N GLN A 65 -11.78 19.20 -0.05
CA GLN A 65 -12.19 18.29 -1.13
C GLN A 65 -11.18 17.15 -1.32
N HIS A 66 -9.87 17.45 -1.26
CA HIS A 66 -8.85 16.42 -1.37
C HIS A 66 -8.97 15.32 -0.32
N THR A 67 -9.40 15.67 0.91
CA THR A 67 -9.66 14.66 1.95
C THR A 67 -10.88 13.81 1.63
N LYS A 68 -11.97 14.44 1.15
CA LYS A 68 -13.19 13.72 0.77
C LYS A 68 -12.93 12.75 -0.38
N ASP A 69 -12.17 13.19 -1.38
CA ASP A 69 -11.79 12.35 -2.52
C ASP A 69 -10.92 11.19 -2.07
N TRP A 70 -9.92 11.44 -1.22
CA TRP A 70 -9.07 10.40 -0.65
C TRP A 70 -9.88 9.42 0.23
N SER A 71 -10.75 9.93 1.09
CA SER A 71 -11.66 9.12 1.91
C SER A 71 -12.50 8.18 1.06
N ALA A 72 -13.07 8.67 -0.05
CA ALA A 72 -13.88 7.86 -0.95
C ALA A 72 -13.05 6.73 -1.62
N LEU A 73 -11.81 7.00 -2.01
CA LEU A 73 -10.91 6.00 -2.58
C LEU A 73 -10.56 4.91 -1.56
N VAL A 74 -10.23 5.30 -0.32
CA VAL A 74 -9.93 4.34 0.75
C VAL A 74 -11.16 3.54 1.15
N GLU A 75 -12.32 4.19 1.29
CA GLU A 75 -13.59 3.54 1.63
C GLU A 75 -13.99 2.50 0.59
N GLY A 76 -13.87 2.85 -0.70
CA GLY A 76 -14.22 1.98 -1.83
C GLY A 76 -13.25 0.82 -2.08
N SER A 77 -12.19 0.70 -1.30
CA SER A 77 -11.22 -0.40 -1.39
C SER A 77 -11.51 -1.49 -0.38
N ASP A 78 -11.25 -2.75 -0.74
CA ASP A 78 -11.44 -3.91 0.14
C ASP A 78 -10.13 -4.40 0.74
N ALA A 79 -9.02 -4.19 0.02
CA ALA A 79 -7.67 -4.53 0.43
C ALA A 79 -6.66 -3.52 -0.12
N PHE A 80 -5.45 -3.55 0.43
CA PHE A 80 -4.37 -2.67 0.02
C PHE A 80 -3.06 -3.41 -0.23
N ILE A 81 -2.25 -2.89 -1.17
CA ILE A 81 -0.80 -3.15 -1.22
C ILE A 81 -0.10 -1.81 -1.10
N PHE A 82 0.78 -1.68 -0.11
CA PHE A 82 1.62 -0.50 0.06
C PHE A 82 3.00 -0.74 -0.54
N VAL A 83 3.34 0.01 -1.59
CA VAL A 83 4.67 0.00 -2.21
C VAL A 83 5.50 1.13 -1.62
N VAL A 84 6.40 0.81 -0.69
CA VAL A 84 7.05 1.80 0.17
C VAL A 84 8.58 1.72 0.17
N PRO A 85 9.29 2.86 0.09
CA PRO A 85 10.72 2.93 0.33
C PRO A 85 11.04 2.87 1.82
N GLU A 86 12.26 2.40 2.14
CA GLU A 86 12.85 2.65 3.47
C GLU A 86 13.70 3.91 3.42
N TYR A 87 13.33 4.91 4.21
CA TYR A 87 14.10 6.14 4.44
C TYR A 87 14.47 6.23 5.91
N ASN A 88 15.78 6.25 6.23
CA ASN A 88 16.26 6.43 7.60
C ASN A 88 15.58 5.50 8.62
N TYR A 89 15.53 4.19 8.30
CA TYR A 89 14.92 3.14 9.13
C TYR A 89 13.39 3.15 9.20
N GLY A 90 12.70 4.01 8.47
CA GLY A 90 11.24 4.07 8.47
C GLY A 90 10.63 4.15 7.07
N PHE A 91 9.32 4.08 7.00
CA PHE A 91 8.60 4.39 5.77
C PHE A 91 8.52 5.92 5.57
N ASN A 92 8.28 6.35 4.33
CA ASN A 92 8.35 7.76 3.96
C ASN A 92 7.16 8.59 4.48
N ALA A 93 7.40 9.89 4.65
CA ALA A 93 6.45 10.84 5.22
C ALA A 93 5.14 10.95 4.44
N ALA A 94 5.18 10.90 3.09
CA ALA A 94 3.98 10.96 2.27
C ALA A 94 3.01 9.80 2.54
N THR A 95 3.53 8.59 2.76
CA THR A 95 2.71 7.43 3.16
C THR A 95 2.07 7.67 4.54
N LYS A 96 2.83 8.17 5.52
CA LYS A 96 2.27 8.47 6.84
C LYS A 96 1.20 9.55 6.76
N ASN A 97 1.46 10.61 6.02
CA ASN A 97 0.52 11.70 5.79
C ASN A 97 -0.80 11.20 5.19
N ALA A 98 -0.74 10.41 4.11
CA ALA A 98 -1.92 9.85 3.47
C ALA A 98 -2.73 8.94 4.42
N ILE A 99 -2.05 8.16 5.27
CA ILE A 99 -2.71 7.31 6.26
C ILE A 99 -3.44 8.16 7.31
N ASP A 100 -2.84 9.24 7.78
CA ASP A 100 -3.37 10.07 8.87
C ASP A 100 -4.58 10.92 8.45
N TYR A 101 -4.78 11.17 7.17
CA TYR A 101 -5.91 11.94 6.65
C TYR A 101 -7.27 11.32 6.96
N VAL A 102 -7.34 9.98 7.04
CA VAL A 102 -8.59 9.23 7.25
C VAL A 102 -8.38 8.16 8.33
N PHE A 103 -9.45 7.68 8.95
CA PHE A 103 -9.35 6.77 10.08
C PHE A 103 -10.21 5.52 9.93
N SER A 104 -11.53 5.66 9.99
CA SER A 104 -12.45 4.53 9.98
C SER A 104 -12.51 3.80 8.64
N GLU A 105 -12.15 4.50 7.57
CA GLU A 105 -12.11 4.00 6.20
C GLU A 105 -11.10 2.85 6.01
N TRP A 106 -10.06 2.82 6.85
CA TRP A 106 -9.06 1.74 6.87
C TRP A 106 -9.54 0.47 7.57
N ALA A 107 -10.50 0.59 8.49
CA ALA A 107 -10.79 -0.45 9.47
C ALA A 107 -11.27 -1.77 8.82
N HIS A 108 -10.76 -2.87 9.37
CA HIS A 108 -11.13 -4.23 8.96
C HIS A 108 -10.85 -4.53 7.48
N LYS A 109 -9.73 -4.02 6.96
CA LYS A 109 -9.23 -4.31 5.62
C LYS A 109 -7.84 -4.94 5.72
N ALA A 110 -7.54 -5.84 4.80
CA ALA A 110 -6.24 -6.49 4.74
C ALA A 110 -5.22 -5.63 3.98
N ALA A 111 -3.94 -5.74 4.34
CA ALA A 111 -2.86 -5.04 3.66
C ALA A 111 -1.62 -5.90 3.45
N GLY A 112 -1.16 -5.99 2.19
CA GLY A 112 0.16 -6.46 1.80
C GLY A 112 1.17 -5.32 1.74
N ILE A 113 2.45 -5.64 1.87
CA ILE A 113 3.53 -4.65 1.81
C ILE A 113 4.59 -5.10 0.84
N VAL A 114 4.91 -4.24 -0.13
CA VAL A 114 6.07 -4.35 -1.01
C VAL A 114 7.03 -3.25 -0.62
N SER A 115 8.11 -3.61 0.06
CA SER A 115 9.10 -2.65 0.54
C SER A 115 10.41 -2.77 -0.23
N TYR A 116 11.12 -1.67 -0.34
CA TYR A 116 12.40 -1.64 -1.04
C TYR A 116 13.39 -0.67 -0.39
N GLY A 117 14.67 -0.96 -0.57
CA GLY A 117 15.72 -0.11 0.01
C GLY A 117 17.12 -0.57 -0.35
N GLY A 118 18.06 -0.33 0.56
CA GLY A 118 19.42 -0.85 0.51
C GLY A 118 19.50 -2.28 1.07
N VAL A 119 20.51 -2.52 1.91
CA VAL A 119 20.77 -3.85 2.51
C VAL A 119 19.59 -4.40 3.32
N ALA A 120 18.81 -3.53 3.96
CA ALA A 120 17.68 -3.93 4.78
C ALA A 120 16.39 -4.20 3.98
N ALA A 121 16.41 -4.11 2.66
CA ALA A 121 15.28 -4.45 1.80
C ALA A 121 13.95 -3.71 2.13
N GLY A 122 13.98 -2.66 2.94
CA GLY A 122 12.77 -1.99 3.43
C GLY A 122 12.10 -2.68 4.63
N THR A 123 12.71 -3.69 5.24
CA THR A 123 12.09 -4.46 6.32
C THR A 123 11.75 -3.64 7.56
N ARG A 124 12.55 -2.61 7.87
CA ARG A 124 12.30 -1.71 9.02
C ARG A 124 11.09 -0.82 8.76
N ALA A 125 10.97 -0.29 7.52
CA ALA A 125 9.79 0.44 7.08
C ALA A 125 8.53 -0.42 7.17
N THR A 126 8.62 -1.69 6.76
CA THR A 126 7.54 -2.69 6.89
C THR A 126 7.12 -2.86 8.35
N GLN A 127 8.06 -3.04 9.28
CA GLN A 127 7.73 -3.22 10.70
C GLN A 127 7.08 -1.97 11.31
N MET A 128 7.59 -0.78 11.00
CA MET A 128 6.98 0.47 11.46
C MET A 128 5.56 0.65 10.91
N LEU A 129 5.33 0.31 9.64
CA LEU A 129 4.03 0.42 9.00
C LEU A 129 3.01 -0.54 9.63
N LYS A 130 3.41 -1.77 9.97
CA LYS A 130 2.57 -2.74 10.70
C LYS A 130 2.08 -2.19 12.05
N GLN A 131 2.90 -1.43 12.77
CA GLN A 131 2.50 -0.79 14.03
C GLN A 131 1.40 0.27 13.80
N VAL A 132 1.53 1.08 12.74
CA VAL A 132 0.52 2.08 12.37
C VAL A 132 -0.80 1.41 11.99
N PHE A 133 -0.74 0.33 11.21
CA PHE A 133 -1.91 -0.44 10.81
C PHE A 133 -2.70 -1.00 12.00
N SER A 134 -2.01 -1.43 13.03
CA SER A 134 -2.65 -1.93 14.27
C SER A 134 -3.58 -0.89 14.90
N ALA A 135 -3.18 0.39 14.92
CA ALA A 135 -4.01 1.49 15.46
C ALA A 135 -5.28 1.75 14.63
N LEU A 136 -5.26 1.40 13.35
CA LEU A 136 -6.33 1.62 12.37
C LEU A 136 -7.22 0.39 12.14
N LYS A 137 -6.95 -0.71 12.84
CA LYS A 137 -7.60 -2.02 12.63
C LYS A 137 -7.40 -2.56 11.20
N VAL A 138 -6.30 -2.18 10.54
CA VAL A 138 -5.85 -2.81 9.29
C VAL A 138 -5.13 -4.10 9.65
N VAL A 139 -5.38 -5.16 8.91
CA VAL A 139 -4.73 -6.47 9.11
C VAL A 139 -3.58 -6.63 8.13
N PRO A 140 -2.33 -6.39 8.53
CA PRO A 140 -1.20 -6.66 7.65
C PRO A 140 -0.99 -8.18 7.53
N VAL A 141 -0.91 -8.68 6.29
CA VAL A 141 -0.54 -10.08 6.09
C VAL A 141 0.92 -10.30 6.48
N PRO A 142 1.27 -11.49 7.02
CA PRO A 142 2.65 -11.81 7.39
C PRO A 142 3.59 -11.77 6.19
N GLU A 143 3.12 -12.32 5.07
CA GLU A 143 3.82 -12.37 3.79
C GLU A 143 4.04 -10.95 3.26
N ALA A 144 5.28 -10.66 2.88
CA ALA A 144 5.65 -9.36 2.33
C ALA A 144 6.75 -9.56 1.28
N VAL A 145 6.79 -8.66 0.30
CA VAL A 145 7.91 -8.60 -0.63
C VAL A 145 8.90 -7.56 -0.15
N ASN A 146 10.13 -7.98 0.16
CA ASN A 146 11.19 -7.09 0.62
C ASN A 146 12.33 -7.10 -0.40
N ILE A 147 12.60 -5.97 -1.04
CA ILE A 147 13.52 -5.86 -2.18
C ILE A 147 14.84 -5.22 -1.73
N PRO A 148 15.91 -6.02 -1.55
CA PRO A 148 17.22 -5.48 -1.19
C PRO A 148 17.89 -4.83 -2.41
N PHE A 149 18.67 -3.78 -2.16
CA PHE A 149 19.45 -3.10 -3.21
C PHE A 149 18.65 -2.86 -4.49
N VAL A 150 17.45 -2.32 -4.37
CA VAL A 150 16.44 -2.18 -5.46
C VAL A 150 17.01 -1.64 -6.77
N PHE A 151 18.01 -0.75 -6.71
CA PHE A 151 18.66 -0.17 -7.89
C PHE A 151 19.45 -1.20 -8.72
N LYS A 152 19.80 -2.37 -8.17
CA LYS A 152 20.43 -3.49 -8.91
C LYS A 152 19.44 -4.29 -9.73
N HIS A 153 18.16 -4.09 -9.49
CA HIS A 153 17.07 -4.77 -10.16
C HIS A 153 16.39 -3.88 -11.22
N LEU A 154 17.05 -2.81 -11.64
CA LEU A 154 16.58 -1.94 -12.72
C LEU A 154 17.38 -2.23 -13.98
N ASP A 155 16.68 -2.36 -15.12
CA ASP A 155 17.30 -2.39 -16.44
C ASP A 155 17.75 -0.99 -16.91
N GLU A 156 18.27 -0.91 -18.13
CA GLU A 156 18.75 0.34 -18.74
C GLU A 156 17.62 1.38 -18.89
N ASP A 157 16.38 0.93 -19.06
CA ASP A 157 15.18 1.77 -19.13
C ASP A 157 14.58 2.10 -17.75
N LYS A 158 15.27 1.73 -16.67
CA LYS A 158 14.83 1.86 -15.26
C LYS A 158 13.56 1.06 -14.94
N ARG A 159 13.29 0.00 -15.70
CA ARG A 159 12.20 -0.93 -15.39
C ARG A 159 12.67 -1.95 -14.38
N PHE A 160 11.82 -2.21 -13.40
CA PHE A 160 12.11 -3.21 -12.37
C PHE A 160 12.09 -4.62 -12.96
N LYS A 161 13.10 -5.41 -12.61
CA LYS A 161 13.22 -6.83 -12.93
C LYS A 161 13.23 -7.63 -11.64
N SER A 162 12.18 -8.39 -11.43
CA SER A 162 12.06 -9.29 -10.29
C SER A 162 12.98 -10.50 -10.42
N THR A 163 13.27 -11.11 -9.27
CA THR A 163 13.89 -12.43 -9.21
C THR A 163 12.80 -13.49 -8.96
N GLU A 164 13.16 -14.76 -9.11
CA GLU A 164 12.24 -15.87 -8.83
C GLU A 164 11.72 -15.84 -7.38
N GLU A 165 12.59 -15.50 -6.43
CA GLU A 165 12.22 -15.38 -5.02
C GLU A 165 11.19 -14.24 -4.79
N MET A 166 11.34 -13.14 -5.52
CA MET A 166 10.37 -12.03 -5.45
C MET A 166 9.02 -12.42 -6.06
N GLU A 167 9.02 -13.17 -7.15
CA GLU A 167 7.80 -13.71 -7.77
C GLU A 167 7.06 -14.66 -6.82
N GLN A 168 7.81 -15.59 -6.18
CA GLN A 168 7.24 -16.49 -5.19
C GLN A 168 6.69 -15.73 -3.97
N ALA A 169 7.41 -14.73 -3.48
CA ALA A 169 6.95 -13.90 -2.36
C ALA A 169 5.70 -13.08 -2.73
N ALA A 170 5.63 -12.55 -3.95
CA ALA A 170 4.45 -11.84 -4.44
C ALA A 170 3.22 -12.74 -4.53
N THR A 171 3.39 -13.96 -5.05
CA THR A 171 2.32 -14.95 -5.12
C THR A 171 1.80 -15.30 -3.73
N ALA A 172 2.70 -15.65 -2.81
CA ALA A 172 2.34 -15.97 -1.42
C ALA A 172 1.61 -14.81 -0.72
N MET A 173 2.09 -13.57 -0.93
CA MET A 173 1.43 -12.38 -0.39
C MET A 173 0.03 -12.18 -0.96
N LEU A 174 -0.16 -12.35 -2.26
CA LEU A 174 -1.46 -12.17 -2.92
C LEU A 174 -2.46 -13.24 -2.50
N ASP A 175 -2.03 -14.51 -2.42
CA ASP A 175 -2.85 -15.62 -1.95
C ASP A 175 -3.36 -15.38 -0.52
N GLU A 176 -2.47 -14.95 0.38
CA GLU A 176 -2.82 -14.69 1.76
C GLU A 176 -3.69 -13.42 1.89
N LEU A 177 -3.37 -12.38 1.11
CA LEU A 177 -4.16 -11.16 1.05
C LEU A 177 -5.61 -11.44 0.63
N GLN A 178 -5.82 -12.34 -0.33
CA GLN A 178 -7.16 -12.72 -0.77
C GLN A 178 -7.94 -13.40 0.35
N LYS A 179 -7.36 -14.39 1.03
CA LYS A 179 -8.00 -15.10 2.14
C LYS A 179 -8.44 -14.16 3.26
N TRP A 180 -7.53 -13.25 3.68
CA TRP A 180 -7.86 -12.25 4.70
C TRP A 180 -8.93 -11.28 4.22
N THR A 181 -8.88 -10.84 2.97
CA THR A 181 -9.88 -9.93 2.40
C THR A 181 -11.26 -10.56 2.44
N GLU A 182 -11.42 -11.80 2.00
CA GLU A 182 -12.68 -12.53 2.02
C GLU A 182 -13.25 -12.68 3.44
N ALA A 183 -12.40 -13.02 4.41
CA ALA A 183 -12.79 -13.14 5.82
C ALA A 183 -13.23 -11.79 6.42
N LEU A 184 -12.52 -10.70 6.10
CA LEU A 184 -12.81 -9.36 6.61
C LEU A 184 -14.01 -8.71 5.93
N LEU A 185 -14.34 -9.07 4.69
CA LEU A 185 -15.58 -8.66 4.03
C LEU A 185 -16.80 -9.12 4.83
N ALA A 186 -16.80 -10.36 5.30
CA ALA A 186 -17.86 -10.90 6.13
C ALA A 186 -17.98 -10.17 7.49
N LEU A 187 -16.86 -9.66 8.02
CA LEU A 187 -16.86 -8.88 9.27
C LEU A 187 -17.44 -7.47 9.07
N ARG A 188 -17.18 -6.85 7.91
CA ARG A 188 -17.67 -5.51 7.57
C ARG A 188 -19.16 -5.48 7.20
N ALA A 189 -19.70 -6.59 6.74
CA ALA A 189 -21.12 -6.72 6.38
C ALA A 189 -22.06 -6.80 7.61
N ARG A 190 -21.53 -6.78 8.82
CA ARG A 190 -22.28 -6.80 10.09
C ARG A 190 -22.45 -5.39 10.63
#